data_3f398b3d193f733f2371ff4887071f85
#
_entry.id   3f398b3d193f733f2371ff4887071f85
#
_cell.length_a   1.000
_cell.length_b   1.000
_cell.length_c   1.000
_cell.angle_alpha   90.00
_cell.angle_beta   90.00
_cell.angle_gamma   90.00
#
_symmetry.space_group_name_H-M   'P 1'
#
loop_
_entity.id
_entity.type
_entity.pdbx_description
1 polymer ?
#
loop_
_entity_poly.entity_id
_entity_poly.type
_entity_poly.pdbx_seq_one_letter_code
_entity_poly.pdbx_strand_id
1 'polypeptide(L)'
;MSRIGKLPVHLGKGVDCKIVDGNIIVKGPKGEVTMHVLPMVGVDIKDGVVHFTQLNETRESNANMGTMRALVNDMNKGVTVGFEKKLTLVGVGYRAQAQGDKLNLQIGFSHPVVHQMPASAPTVPRSEERRVGKECR
;
A
#
# COMPACT_ATOMS: atom_id res chain seq x y z
N MET A 1 -18.88 18.83 -0.36
CA MET A 1 -18.55 17.39 -0.27
C MET A 1 -17.68 16.95 -1.44
N SER A 2 -16.58 16.25 -1.16
CA SER A 2 -15.71 15.67 -2.16
C SER A 2 -16.44 14.59 -2.99
N ARG A 3 -16.29 14.57 -4.30
CA ARG A 3 -16.84 13.52 -5.16
C ARG A 3 -16.32 12.14 -4.79
N ILE A 4 -15.04 12.05 -4.42
CA ILE A 4 -14.38 10.80 -4.02
C ILE A 4 -14.90 10.31 -2.66
N GLY A 5 -15.10 11.21 -1.71
CA GLY A 5 -15.60 10.85 -0.39
C GLY A 5 -17.01 10.28 -0.38
N LYS A 6 -17.85 10.65 -1.35
CA LYS A 6 -19.21 10.13 -1.49
C LYS A 6 -19.28 8.70 -2.07
N LEU A 7 -18.23 8.25 -2.72
CA LEU A 7 -18.20 6.92 -3.31
C LEU A 7 -18.04 5.86 -2.23
N PRO A 8 -18.94 4.88 -2.13
CA PRO A 8 -18.79 3.78 -1.20
C PRO A 8 -17.57 2.91 -1.54
N VAL A 9 -17.01 2.27 -0.55
CA VAL A 9 -15.95 1.27 -0.73
C VAL A 9 -16.57 -0.12 -0.64
N HIS A 10 -16.56 -0.84 -1.75
CA HIS A 10 -17.00 -2.23 -1.78
C HIS A 10 -15.88 -3.13 -1.28
N LEU A 11 -16.14 -3.88 -0.21
CA LEU A 11 -15.20 -4.86 0.31
C LEU A 11 -15.07 -6.04 -0.65
N GLY A 12 -13.86 -6.53 -0.83
CA GLY A 12 -13.60 -7.72 -1.64
C GLY A 12 -14.17 -8.99 -1.00
N LYS A 13 -14.23 -10.06 -1.77
CA LYS A 13 -14.69 -11.37 -1.28
C LYS A 13 -13.77 -11.88 -0.17
N GLY A 14 -14.36 -12.20 0.99
CA GLY A 14 -13.61 -12.70 2.14
C GLY A 14 -12.88 -11.60 2.93
N VAL A 15 -13.27 -10.35 2.76
CA VAL A 15 -12.76 -9.23 3.54
C VAL A 15 -13.78 -8.84 4.60
N ASP A 16 -13.35 -8.86 5.85
CA ASP A 16 -14.11 -8.37 6.99
C ASP A 16 -13.60 -7.00 7.41
N CYS A 17 -14.51 -6.08 7.64
CA CYS A 17 -14.20 -4.77 8.17
C CYS A 17 -14.93 -4.56 9.49
N LYS A 18 -14.20 -4.16 10.52
CA LYS A 18 -14.74 -3.88 11.85
C LYS A 18 -14.24 -2.53 12.35
N ILE A 19 -15.05 -1.87 13.15
CA ILE A 19 -14.67 -0.65 13.84
C ILE A 19 -14.60 -0.98 15.33
N VAL A 20 -13.44 -0.81 15.93
CA VAL A 20 -13.22 -1.04 17.36
C VAL A 20 -12.42 0.15 17.91
N ASP A 21 -12.94 0.78 18.96
CA ASP A 21 -12.28 1.88 19.68
C ASP A 21 -11.73 3.00 18.79
N GLY A 22 -12.49 3.39 17.76
CA GLY A 22 -12.05 4.41 16.82
C GLY A 22 -10.98 3.96 15.81
N ASN A 23 -10.72 2.66 15.72
CA ASN A 23 -9.85 2.07 14.71
C ASN A 23 -10.68 1.24 13.72
N ILE A 24 -10.33 1.35 12.44
CA ILE A 24 -10.84 0.48 11.39
C ILE A 24 -9.87 -0.68 11.24
N ILE A 25 -10.38 -1.89 11.37
CA ILE A 25 -9.64 -3.12 11.18
C ILE A 25 -10.19 -3.78 9.93
N VAL A 26 -9.35 -3.94 8.93
CA VAL A 26 -9.68 -4.63 7.67
C VAL A 26 -8.91 -5.94 7.63
N LYS A 27 -9.63 -7.05 7.68
CA LYS A 27 -9.06 -8.39 7.65
C LYS A 27 -9.41 -9.07 6.36
N GLY A 28 -8.42 -9.62 5.69
CA GLY A 28 -8.60 -10.35 4.43
C GLY A 28 -7.70 -11.57 4.31
N PRO A 29 -7.73 -12.26 3.18
CA PRO A 29 -6.99 -13.50 2.96
C PRO A 29 -5.47 -13.34 3.03
N LYS A 30 -4.95 -12.15 2.79
CA LYS A 30 -3.50 -11.86 2.84
C LYS A 30 -3.01 -11.30 4.17
N GLY A 31 -3.90 -10.89 5.04
CA GLY A 31 -3.53 -10.33 6.33
C GLY A 31 -4.58 -9.39 6.91
N GLU A 32 -4.19 -8.71 7.95
CA GLU A 32 -5.01 -7.76 8.67
C GLU A 32 -4.28 -6.41 8.73
N VAL A 33 -5.01 -5.35 8.47
CA VAL A 33 -4.50 -3.97 8.55
C VAL A 33 -5.41 -3.16 9.45
N THR A 34 -4.81 -2.46 10.40
CA THR A 34 -5.52 -1.58 11.34
C THR A 34 -5.14 -0.13 11.09
N MET A 35 -6.11 0.76 11.12
CA MET A 35 -5.88 2.19 10.98
C MET A 35 -6.82 2.98 11.89
N HIS A 36 -6.30 4.07 12.45
CA HIS A 36 -7.11 4.99 13.25
C HIS A 36 -8.05 5.83 12.36
N VAL A 37 -9.31 5.96 12.78
CA VAL A 37 -10.27 6.82 12.10
C VAL A 37 -9.88 8.27 12.30
N LEU A 38 -9.78 9.02 11.21
CA LEU A 38 -9.49 10.45 11.28
C LEU A 38 -10.63 11.21 11.96
N PRO A 39 -10.32 12.29 12.68
CA PRO A 39 -11.33 13.08 13.36
C PRO A 39 -12.36 13.66 12.37
N MET A 40 -13.57 13.88 12.84
CA MET A 40 -14.68 14.46 12.08
C MET A 40 -15.21 13.61 10.92
N VAL A 41 -14.88 12.31 10.89
CA VAL A 41 -15.37 11.35 9.89
C VAL A 41 -16.20 10.28 10.57
N GLY A 42 -17.42 10.10 10.09
CA GLY A 42 -18.26 8.95 10.45
C GLY A 42 -18.05 7.80 9.47
N VAL A 43 -18.03 6.59 9.95
CA VAL A 43 -17.87 5.39 9.14
C VAL A 43 -19.01 4.42 9.43
N ASP A 44 -19.75 4.05 8.41
CA ASP A 44 -20.84 3.09 8.47
C ASP A 44 -20.51 1.88 7.58
N ILE A 45 -20.67 0.69 8.15
CA ILE A 45 -20.45 -0.57 7.43
C ILE A 45 -21.79 -1.27 7.25
N LYS A 46 -22.22 -1.46 6.02
CA LYS A 46 -23.46 -2.16 5.67
C LYS A 46 -23.23 -3.11 4.51
N ASP A 47 -23.61 -4.37 4.68
CA ASP A 47 -23.62 -5.40 3.62
C ASP A 47 -22.31 -5.51 2.81
N GLY A 48 -21.15 -5.39 3.47
CA GLY A 48 -19.85 -5.43 2.78
C GLY A 48 -19.51 -4.14 2.02
N VAL A 49 -20.20 -3.06 2.33
CA VAL A 49 -19.93 -1.73 1.77
C VAL A 49 -19.64 -0.75 2.90
N VAL A 50 -18.56 -0.02 2.78
CA VAL A 50 -18.18 1.01 3.75
C VAL A 50 -18.56 2.38 3.21
N HIS A 51 -19.37 3.08 3.97
CA HIS A 51 -19.81 4.45 3.70
C HIS A 51 -19.10 5.41 4.64
N PHE A 52 -18.69 6.54 4.11
CA PHE A 52 -18.07 7.61 4.87
C PHE A 52 -18.96 8.82 4.89
N THR A 53 -19.13 9.40 6.06
CA THR A 53 -19.90 10.62 6.27
C THR A 53 -19.04 11.67 6.96
N GLN A 54 -19.28 12.93 6.65
CA GLN A 54 -18.64 14.01 7.39
C GLN A 54 -19.55 14.40 8.58
N LEU A 55 -18.94 14.51 9.75
CA LEU A 55 -19.66 14.91 10.96
C LEU A 55 -19.89 16.42 11.03
N ASN A 56 -18.99 17.20 10.44
CA ASN A 56 -19.03 18.65 10.40
C ASN A 56 -18.87 19.17 8.97
N GLU A 57 -19.57 20.24 8.62
CA GLU A 57 -19.45 20.88 7.30
C GLU A 57 -18.23 21.81 7.20
N THR A 58 -17.06 21.31 7.56
CA THR A 58 -15.81 22.04 7.45
C THR A 58 -14.96 21.53 6.29
N ARG A 59 -14.06 22.38 5.80
CA ARG A 59 -13.09 21.99 4.75
C ARG A 59 -12.22 20.82 5.18
N GLU A 60 -11.81 20.81 6.46
CA GLU A 60 -11.00 19.73 7.04
C GLU A 60 -11.75 18.40 7.10
N SER A 61 -13.02 18.42 7.56
CA SER A 61 -13.86 17.23 7.59
C SER A 61 -14.04 16.62 6.20
N ASN A 62 -14.22 17.48 5.19
CA ASN A 62 -14.33 17.04 3.80
C ASN A 62 -13.03 16.43 3.26
N ALA A 63 -11.88 17.00 3.59
CA ALA A 63 -10.57 16.47 3.25
C ALA A 63 -10.31 15.11 3.93
N ASN A 64 -10.57 15.04 5.24
CA ASN A 64 -10.42 13.83 6.04
C ASN A 64 -11.30 12.68 5.54
N MET A 65 -12.55 12.97 5.18
CA MET A 65 -13.45 11.97 4.60
C MET A 65 -12.91 11.40 3.29
N GLY A 66 -12.40 12.24 2.39
CA GLY A 66 -11.78 11.79 1.14
C GLY A 66 -10.53 10.95 1.37
N THR A 67 -9.69 11.36 2.33
CA THR A 67 -8.49 10.63 2.72
C THR A 67 -8.83 9.26 3.33
N MET A 68 -9.77 9.21 4.26
CA MET A 68 -10.22 7.96 4.88
C MET A 68 -10.76 6.98 3.83
N ARG A 69 -11.59 7.46 2.93
CA ARG A 69 -12.13 6.64 1.84
C ARG A 69 -11.01 6.03 0.99
N ALA A 70 -10.02 6.83 0.60
CA ALA A 70 -8.89 6.38 -0.20
C ALA A 70 -8.05 5.33 0.55
N LEU A 71 -7.71 5.61 1.81
CA LEU A 71 -6.92 4.70 2.65
C LEU A 71 -7.62 3.35 2.88
N VAL A 72 -8.92 3.36 3.21
CA VAL A 72 -9.67 2.12 3.40
C VAL A 72 -9.80 1.33 2.09
N ASN A 73 -9.95 2.00 0.96
CA ASN A 73 -9.93 1.34 -0.34
C ASN A 73 -8.57 0.68 -0.64
N ASP A 74 -7.48 1.34 -0.29
CA ASP A 74 -6.14 0.78 -0.45
C ASP A 74 -5.88 -0.37 0.53
N MET A 75 -6.36 -0.27 1.77
CA MET A 75 -6.34 -1.39 2.73
C MET A 75 -7.11 -2.60 2.18
N ASN A 76 -8.30 -2.38 1.64
CA ASN A 76 -9.10 -3.44 1.01
C ASN A 76 -8.34 -4.11 -0.15
N LYS A 77 -7.72 -3.35 -1.03
CA LYS A 77 -6.86 -3.89 -2.09
C LYS A 77 -5.66 -4.65 -1.53
N GLY A 78 -5.00 -4.09 -0.51
CA GLY A 78 -3.83 -4.70 0.12
C GLY A 78 -4.12 -6.07 0.72
N VAL A 79 -5.26 -6.25 1.40
CA VAL A 79 -5.63 -7.52 2.03
C VAL A 79 -6.23 -8.54 1.05
N THR A 80 -6.68 -8.11 -0.13
CA THR A 80 -7.23 -8.99 -1.17
C THR A 80 -6.17 -9.40 -2.19
N VAL A 81 -5.72 -8.47 -3.00
CA VAL A 81 -4.78 -8.68 -4.10
C VAL A 81 -3.33 -8.52 -3.64
N GLY A 82 -3.09 -7.60 -2.73
CA GLY A 82 -1.78 -7.14 -2.31
C GLY A 82 -1.23 -6.06 -3.22
N PHE A 83 -0.13 -5.47 -2.79
CA PHE A 83 0.59 -4.46 -3.57
C PHE A 83 1.88 -5.05 -4.11
N GLU A 84 2.18 -4.70 -5.35
CA GLU A 84 3.43 -5.05 -6.01
C GLU A 84 4.03 -3.78 -6.62
N LYS A 85 5.31 -3.54 -6.37
CA LYS A 85 6.04 -2.46 -7.00
C LYS A 85 7.26 -3.01 -7.69
N LYS A 86 7.33 -2.82 -9.01
CA LYS A 86 8.47 -3.22 -9.84
C LYS A 86 9.37 -2.01 -10.03
N LEU A 87 10.62 -2.17 -9.64
CA LEU A 87 11.65 -1.16 -9.81
C LEU A 87 12.72 -1.69 -10.75
N THR A 88 13.08 -0.89 -11.74
CA THR A 88 14.13 -1.23 -12.69
C THR A 88 15.36 -0.40 -12.37
N LEU A 89 16.50 -1.08 -12.18
CA LEU A 89 17.80 -0.44 -12.05
C LEU A 89 18.42 -0.28 -13.44
N VAL A 90 18.74 0.94 -13.80
CA VAL A 90 19.37 1.27 -15.08
C VAL A 90 20.72 1.91 -14.80
N GLY A 91 21.77 1.27 -15.23
CA GLY A 91 23.16 1.74 -15.06
C GLY A 91 24.16 0.63 -15.31
N VAL A 92 25.36 1.00 -15.76
CA VAL A 92 26.44 0.05 -16.00
C VAL A 92 26.96 -0.48 -14.67
N GLY A 93 26.98 -1.82 -14.51
CA GLY A 93 27.44 -2.47 -13.28
C GLY A 93 26.46 -2.42 -12.11
N TYR A 94 25.25 -1.91 -12.29
CA TYR A 94 24.23 -1.92 -11.24
C TYR A 94 23.70 -3.33 -11.02
N ARG A 95 23.71 -3.76 -9.77
CA ARG A 95 23.25 -5.09 -9.37
C ARG A 95 22.40 -4.99 -8.10
N ALA A 96 21.39 -5.84 -8.03
CA ALA A 96 20.58 -6.03 -6.85
C ALA A 96 20.57 -7.52 -6.47
N GLN A 97 20.85 -7.83 -5.22
CA GLN A 97 20.79 -9.18 -4.68
C GLN A 97 19.98 -9.17 -3.38
N ALA A 98 19.01 -10.04 -3.25
CA ALA A 98 18.32 -10.25 -2.01
C ALA A 98 18.95 -11.42 -1.24
N GLN A 99 19.18 -11.20 0.05
CA GLN A 99 19.63 -12.20 0.99
C GLN A 99 18.70 -12.20 2.19
N GLY A 100 17.70 -13.08 2.17
CA GLY A 100 16.67 -13.09 3.21
C GLY A 100 15.95 -11.74 3.30
N ASP A 101 16.09 -11.06 4.42
CA ASP A 101 15.44 -9.76 4.67
C ASP A 101 16.26 -8.55 4.22
N LYS A 102 17.44 -8.78 3.65
CA LYS A 102 18.36 -7.72 3.23
C LYS A 102 18.46 -7.65 1.72
N LEU A 103 18.39 -6.45 1.19
CA LEU A 103 18.61 -6.15 -0.20
C LEU A 103 19.98 -5.49 -0.36
N ASN A 104 20.91 -6.19 -0.99
CA ASN A 104 22.24 -5.67 -1.33
C ASN A 104 22.18 -5.01 -2.70
N LEU A 105 22.56 -3.75 -2.77
CA LEU A 105 22.57 -2.96 -3.99
C LEU A 105 24.01 -2.53 -4.30
N GLN A 106 24.42 -2.73 -5.54
CA GLN A 106 25.64 -2.15 -6.11
C GLN A 106 25.22 -1.10 -7.13
N ILE A 107 25.29 0.17 -6.75
CA ILE A 107 24.75 1.30 -7.51
C ILE A 107 25.77 2.42 -7.71
N GLY A 108 27.05 2.04 -7.85
CA GLY A 108 28.12 2.98 -8.16
C GLY A 108 28.76 3.67 -6.97
N PHE A 109 28.39 3.32 -5.74
CA PHE A 109 29.09 3.78 -4.55
C PHE A 109 30.35 2.96 -4.27
N SER A 110 31.31 3.54 -3.56
CA SER A 110 32.54 2.88 -3.11
C SER A 110 32.29 1.80 -2.03
N HIS A 111 31.12 1.86 -1.39
CA HIS A 111 30.67 0.91 -0.38
C HIS A 111 29.39 0.19 -0.84
N PRO A 112 29.13 -1.04 -0.41
CA PRO A 112 27.87 -1.71 -0.71
C PRO A 112 26.73 -1.04 0.04
N VAL A 113 25.59 -0.89 -0.63
CA VAL A 113 24.34 -0.40 -0.01
C VAL A 113 23.52 -1.60 0.41
N VAL A 114 23.26 -1.71 1.71
CA VAL A 114 22.43 -2.78 2.28
C VAL A 114 21.16 -2.14 2.84
N HIS A 115 20.03 -2.52 2.29
CA HIS A 115 18.71 -2.07 2.76
C HIS A 115 17.99 -3.23 3.41
N GLN A 116 17.57 -3.04 4.66
CA GLN A 116 16.78 -4.05 5.37
C GLN A 116 15.32 -3.89 5.00
N MET A 117 14.73 -4.95 4.46
CA MET A 117 13.32 -4.98 4.09
C MET A 117 12.47 -5.35 5.30
N PRO A 118 11.30 -4.72 5.48
CA PRO A 118 10.35 -5.16 6.49
C PRO A 118 9.78 -6.54 6.12
N ALA A 119 9.47 -7.34 7.13
CA ALA A 119 8.92 -8.69 6.95
C ALA A 119 7.60 -8.71 6.13
N SER A 120 6.87 -7.59 6.13
CA SER A 120 5.65 -7.41 5.35
C SER A 120 5.86 -7.21 3.84
N ALA A 121 7.09 -6.96 3.40
CA ALA A 121 7.40 -6.67 1.99
C ALA A 121 8.57 -7.54 1.50
N PRO A 122 8.35 -8.83 1.25
CA PRO A 122 9.39 -9.71 0.72
C PRO A 122 9.85 -9.21 -0.65
N THR A 123 11.15 -9.11 -0.82
CA THR A 123 11.76 -8.69 -2.07
C THR A 123 12.13 -9.90 -2.89
N VAL A 124 11.63 -9.98 -4.10
CA VAL A 124 12.06 -10.98 -5.07
C VAL A 124 12.95 -10.30 -6.11
N PRO A 125 14.26 -10.47 -6.06
CA PRO A 125 15.13 -9.96 -7.10
C PRO A 125 14.89 -10.80 -8.35
N ARG A 126 14.44 -10.18 -9.39
CA ARG A 126 14.47 -10.73 -10.72
C ARG A 126 15.65 -10.11 -11.42
N SER A 127 16.76 -10.84 -11.46
CA SER A 127 17.87 -10.48 -12.33
C SER A 127 17.44 -10.76 -13.77
N GLU A 128 16.83 -9.78 -14.39
CA GLU A 128 16.94 -9.68 -15.83
C GLU A 128 18.37 -9.21 -16.07
N GLU A 129 19.29 -10.15 -16.25
CA GLU A 129 20.55 -9.88 -16.90
C GLU A 129 20.25 -9.41 -18.31
N ARG A 130 19.91 -8.14 -18.43
CA ARG A 130 20.05 -7.47 -19.70
C ARG A 130 21.54 -7.46 -19.99
N ARG A 131 21.95 -8.36 -20.85
CA ARG A 131 23.22 -8.29 -21.54
C ARG A 131 23.26 -7.01 -22.37
N VAL A 132 23.49 -5.88 -21.73
CA VAL A 132 23.73 -4.59 -22.42
C VAL A 132 25.13 -4.57 -23.06
N GLY A 133 25.77 -5.71 -23.19
CA GLY A 133 27.13 -5.83 -23.78
C GLY A 133 27.15 -6.14 -25.26
N LYS A 134 26.03 -6.24 -25.98
CA LYS A 134 26.06 -6.70 -27.40
C LYS A 134 25.56 -5.69 -28.43
N GLU A 135 25.19 -4.50 -28.06
CA GLU A 135 24.69 -3.49 -29.02
C GLU A 135 25.58 -2.25 -29.17
N CYS A 136 26.83 -2.28 -28.74
CA CYS A 136 27.83 -1.32 -29.17
C CYS A 136 28.63 -1.93 -30.30
N ARG A 137 28.09 -1.88 -31.49
CA ARG A 137 28.85 -1.88 -32.75
C ARG A 137 28.67 -0.54 -33.44
#